data_cc643cd97ecf2dcc4d6c59f612cef31b
#
_entry.id   cc643cd97ecf2dcc4d6c59f612cef31b
#
_cell.length_a   1.000
_cell.length_b   1.000
_cell.length_c   1.000
_cell.angle_alpha   90.00
_cell.angle_beta   90.00
_cell.angle_gamma   90.00
#
_symmetry.space_group_name_H-M   'P 1'
#
loop_
_entity.id
_entity.type
_entity.pdbx_description
1 polymer ?
#
loop_
_entity_poly.entity_id
_entity_poly.type
_entity_poly.pdbx_seq_one_letter_code
_entity_poly.pdbx_strand_id
1 'polypeptide(L)'
;MLFRSQMKATGEVMAIGTSFEQAIMKAVRSIELGVDSMNMKKYAKMSLDEIMEHLKVVDDERAFQVFEALKRGVTVEELHEKTMIDCWFLNKLLNLVHLEQWLADGTLTEQKYKLAKQYGYLDSTIERMSGQKCPMHQHAVYKMVDTCAGEFKAETPYFYSTYDEENEALQFMERTASGKKKVIVFGSGPIRIGQGIEFDYCSVHCVWTLKEMGYEAIICNNNPETVSTDFDTGDRLYFDPLTKEDVANIVQTEQQIGRASCRERV
;
A
#
# COMPACT_ATOMS: atom_id res chain seq x y z
N MET A 1 4.80 -17.60 -38.46
CA MET A 1 5.28 -17.01 -37.20
C MET A 1 4.05 -16.76 -36.32
N LEU A 2 3.86 -17.54 -35.28
CA LEU A 2 2.73 -17.32 -34.33
C LEU A 2 3.16 -16.24 -33.37
N PHE A 3 2.61 -15.03 -33.52
CA PHE A 3 2.72 -14.02 -32.49
C PHE A 3 1.89 -14.46 -31.28
N ARG A 4 2.56 -14.84 -30.20
CA ARG A 4 1.93 -15.08 -28.92
C ARG A 4 2.28 -13.92 -28.00
N SER A 5 1.30 -13.06 -27.72
CA SER A 5 1.37 -12.15 -26.59
C SER A 5 0.83 -12.87 -25.36
N GLN A 6 1.54 -12.79 -24.27
CA GLN A 6 1.10 -13.31 -22.97
C GLN A 6 1.20 -12.19 -21.96
N MET A 7 0.10 -11.94 -21.24
CA MET A 7 0.12 -11.03 -20.11
C MET A 7 1.03 -11.63 -19.02
N LYS A 8 2.08 -10.91 -18.64
CA LYS A 8 3.03 -11.34 -17.60
C LYS A 8 2.91 -10.51 -16.32
N ALA A 9 2.23 -9.37 -16.37
CA ALA A 9 1.94 -8.52 -15.23
C ALA A 9 0.44 -8.56 -14.91
N THR A 10 0.09 -8.36 -13.65
CA THR A 10 -1.29 -8.42 -13.15
C THR A 10 -1.92 -7.05 -12.95
N GLY A 11 -1.39 -5.99 -13.53
CA GLY A 11 -1.90 -4.64 -13.40
C GLY A 11 -1.06 -3.78 -12.46
N GLU A 12 -1.60 -2.65 -12.08
CA GLU A 12 -0.90 -1.60 -11.36
C GLU A 12 -1.50 -1.34 -9.98
N VAL A 13 -0.67 -0.88 -9.07
CA VAL A 13 -1.08 -0.35 -7.78
C VAL A 13 -0.47 1.03 -7.58
N MET A 14 -1.24 1.93 -7.01
CA MET A 14 -0.73 3.21 -6.55
C MET A 14 -0.59 3.16 -5.03
N ALA A 15 0.60 3.49 -4.55
CA ALA A 15 0.86 3.61 -3.13
C ALA A 15 1.46 4.97 -2.83
N ILE A 16 0.82 5.69 -1.94
CA ILE A 16 1.20 7.04 -1.56
C ILE A 16 1.64 7.03 -0.10
N GLY A 17 2.72 7.72 0.20
CA GLY A 17 3.27 7.83 1.54
C GLY A 17 4.09 9.11 1.69
N THR A 18 4.44 9.45 2.93
CA THR A 18 5.31 10.60 3.26
C THR A 18 6.79 10.28 3.09
N SER A 19 7.12 9.01 2.87
CA SER A 19 8.47 8.55 2.54
C SER A 19 8.44 7.43 1.51
N PHE A 20 9.59 7.21 0.82
CA PHE A 20 9.72 6.09 -0.12
C PHE A 20 9.53 4.74 0.60
N GLU A 21 10.08 4.61 1.80
CA GLU A 21 9.97 3.41 2.62
C GLU A 21 8.49 3.07 2.91
N GLN A 22 7.69 4.06 3.28
CA GLN A 22 6.25 3.87 3.50
C GLN A 22 5.52 3.50 2.21
N ALA A 23 5.80 4.21 1.13
CA ALA A 23 5.17 3.98 -0.17
C ALA A 23 5.45 2.56 -0.69
N ILE A 24 6.72 2.12 -0.69
CA ILE A 24 7.07 0.77 -1.17
C ILE A 24 6.44 -0.33 -0.30
N MET A 25 6.36 -0.14 1.01
CA MET A 25 5.72 -1.12 1.90
C MET A 25 4.22 -1.21 1.69
N LYS A 26 3.55 -0.10 1.40
CA LYS A 26 2.14 -0.09 0.98
C LYS A 26 1.95 -0.77 -0.37
N ALA A 27 2.81 -0.45 -1.37
CA ALA A 27 2.77 -1.08 -2.69
C ALA A 27 2.87 -2.60 -2.60
N VAL A 28 3.81 -3.12 -1.81
CA VAL A 28 4.01 -4.57 -1.59
C VAL A 28 2.75 -5.23 -1.05
N ARG A 29 2.03 -4.58 -0.13
CA ARG A 29 0.76 -5.11 0.38
C ARG A 29 -0.38 -5.02 -0.64
N SER A 30 -0.34 -3.97 -1.47
CA SER A 30 -1.37 -3.70 -2.47
C SER A 30 -1.34 -4.68 -3.65
N ILE A 31 -0.17 -5.22 -4.04
CA ILE A 31 -0.06 -6.20 -5.14
C ILE A 31 -0.60 -7.59 -4.79
N GLU A 32 -0.98 -7.82 -3.52
CA GLU A 32 -1.67 -9.04 -3.06
C GLU A 32 -0.94 -10.36 -3.30
N LEU A 33 0.39 -10.35 -3.26
CA LEU A 33 1.23 -11.55 -3.33
C LEU A 33 1.22 -12.39 -2.03
N GLY A 34 0.40 -12.00 -1.05
CA GLY A 34 0.36 -12.68 0.26
C GLY A 34 1.58 -12.39 1.14
N VAL A 35 2.31 -11.33 0.84
CA VAL A 35 3.44 -10.82 1.64
C VAL A 35 3.08 -9.46 2.25
N ASP A 36 3.59 -9.20 3.44
CA ASP A 36 3.35 -7.98 4.20
C ASP A 36 4.62 -7.11 4.36
N SER A 37 5.71 -7.52 3.74
CA SER A 37 7.02 -6.86 3.74
C SER A 37 7.84 -7.28 2.53
N MET A 38 9.00 -6.68 2.35
CA MET A 38 9.92 -7.03 1.26
C MET A 38 10.53 -8.45 1.38
N ASN A 39 10.14 -9.23 2.39
CA ASN A 39 10.69 -10.56 2.65
C ASN A 39 9.91 -11.64 1.91
N MET A 40 10.51 -12.26 0.91
CA MET A 40 9.97 -13.44 0.24
C MET A 40 10.64 -14.74 0.70
N LYS A 41 9.83 -15.69 1.20
CA LYS A 41 10.33 -16.98 1.71
C LYS A 41 11.19 -17.77 0.73
N LYS A 42 10.96 -17.62 -0.57
CA LYS A 42 11.72 -18.31 -1.59
C LYS A 42 13.18 -17.83 -1.65
N TYR A 43 13.41 -16.50 -1.58
CA TYR A 43 14.75 -15.93 -1.60
C TYR A 43 15.53 -16.17 -0.32
N ALA A 44 14.84 -16.25 0.82
CA ALA A 44 15.47 -16.62 2.09
C ALA A 44 16.10 -18.03 2.07
N LYS A 45 15.64 -18.93 1.17
CA LYS A 45 16.15 -20.29 1.03
C LYS A 45 17.25 -20.45 -0.04
N MET A 46 17.42 -19.48 -0.91
CA MET A 46 18.44 -19.48 -1.95
C MET A 46 19.80 -19.08 -1.39
N SER A 47 20.88 -19.55 -2.00
CA SER A 47 22.23 -19.05 -1.68
C SER A 47 22.41 -17.61 -2.19
N LEU A 48 23.40 -16.88 -1.64
CA LEU A 48 23.70 -15.53 -2.11
C LEU A 48 24.12 -15.53 -3.59
N ASP A 49 24.92 -16.52 -4.00
CA ASP A 49 25.38 -16.64 -5.39
C ASP A 49 24.21 -16.84 -6.36
N GLU A 50 23.21 -17.64 -5.99
CA GLU A 50 22.00 -17.82 -6.77
C GLU A 50 21.21 -16.50 -6.90
N ILE A 51 21.03 -15.76 -5.81
CA ILE A 51 20.36 -14.45 -5.85
C ILE A 51 21.12 -13.48 -6.75
N MET A 52 22.46 -13.41 -6.59
CA MET A 52 23.29 -12.53 -7.39
C MET A 52 23.30 -12.92 -8.88
N GLU A 53 23.11 -14.17 -9.21
CA GLU A 53 22.94 -14.62 -10.61
C GLU A 53 21.56 -14.24 -11.14
N HIS A 54 20.49 -14.43 -10.35
CA HIS A 54 19.13 -14.02 -10.72
C HIS A 54 19.02 -12.51 -10.99
N LEU A 55 19.73 -11.68 -10.25
CA LEU A 55 19.72 -10.22 -10.43
C LEU A 55 20.21 -9.73 -11.80
N LYS A 56 20.84 -10.61 -12.60
CA LYS A 56 21.20 -10.31 -14.02
C LYS A 56 19.96 -10.24 -14.92
N VAL A 57 18.87 -10.88 -14.50
CA VAL A 57 17.60 -10.88 -15.22
C VAL A 57 16.69 -9.82 -14.64
N VAL A 58 16.13 -8.97 -15.49
CA VAL A 58 15.13 -7.98 -15.07
C VAL A 58 13.77 -8.64 -15.10
N ASP A 59 13.24 -8.95 -13.91
CA ASP A 59 11.93 -9.54 -13.71
C ASP A 59 11.10 -8.74 -12.69
N ASP A 60 9.84 -9.11 -12.52
CA ASP A 60 8.86 -8.48 -11.63
C ASP A 60 9.19 -8.67 -10.13
N GLU A 61 10.05 -9.61 -9.78
CA GLU A 61 10.44 -9.87 -8.40
C GLU A 61 11.81 -9.29 -8.02
N ARG A 62 12.47 -8.60 -8.94
CA ARG A 62 13.82 -8.06 -8.78
C ARG A 62 13.99 -7.23 -7.51
N ALA A 63 12.99 -6.44 -7.13
CA ALA A 63 13.03 -5.62 -5.92
C ALA A 63 13.19 -6.47 -4.65
N PHE A 64 12.53 -7.63 -4.58
CA PHE A 64 12.64 -8.56 -3.45
C PHE A 64 14.01 -9.25 -3.41
N GLN A 65 14.59 -9.55 -4.58
CA GLN A 65 15.93 -10.12 -4.70
C GLN A 65 17.00 -9.12 -4.23
N VAL A 66 16.88 -7.85 -4.64
CA VAL A 66 17.74 -6.75 -4.18
C VAL A 66 17.65 -6.61 -2.65
N PHE A 67 16.44 -6.62 -2.10
CA PHE A 67 16.23 -6.50 -0.65
C PHE A 67 16.90 -7.66 0.11
N GLU A 68 16.76 -8.90 -0.37
CA GLU A 68 17.40 -10.06 0.26
C GLU A 68 18.92 -9.98 0.15
N ALA A 69 19.49 -9.51 -0.97
CA ALA A 69 20.93 -9.31 -1.11
C ALA A 69 21.47 -8.27 -0.12
N LEU A 70 20.78 -7.14 0.05
CA LEU A 70 21.09 -6.13 1.08
C LEU A 70 21.08 -6.72 2.49
N LYS A 71 20.09 -7.54 2.83
CA LYS A 71 20.01 -8.24 4.13
C LYS A 71 21.21 -9.14 4.40
N ARG A 72 21.81 -9.70 3.36
CA ARG A 72 22.99 -10.56 3.44
C ARG A 72 24.30 -9.80 3.36
N GLY A 73 24.25 -8.47 3.33
CA GLY A 73 25.44 -7.61 3.43
C GLY A 73 26.09 -7.26 2.10
N VAL A 74 25.40 -7.51 0.95
CA VAL A 74 25.86 -6.96 -0.34
C VAL A 74 25.76 -5.43 -0.28
N THR A 75 26.79 -4.73 -0.75
CA THR A 75 26.85 -3.27 -0.66
C THR A 75 25.94 -2.59 -1.69
N VAL A 76 25.58 -1.34 -1.41
CA VAL A 76 24.78 -0.52 -2.34
C VAL A 76 25.54 -0.34 -3.67
N GLU A 77 26.83 -0.10 -3.61
CA GLU A 77 27.70 0.10 -4.77
C GLU A 77 27.75 -1.14 -5.65
N GLU A 78 27.93 -2.31 -5.04
CA GLU A 78 27.95 -3.59 -5.76
C GLU A 78 26.60 -3.91 -6.43
N LEU A 79 25.49 -3.64 -5.75
CA LEU A 79 24.16 -3.78 -6.31
C LEU A 79 23.89 -2.77 -7.42
N HIS A 80 24.35 -1.53 -7.27
CA HIS A 80 24.23 -0.52 -8.31
C HIS A 80 24.97 -0.95 -9.58
N GLU A 81 26.23 -1.33 -9.47
CA GLU A 81 27.01 -1.81 -10.62
C GLU A 81 26.37 -2.98 -11.35
N LYS A 82 25.72 -3.88 -10.61
CA LYS A 82 25.11 -5.06 -11.17
C LYS A 82 23.71 -4.83 -11.77
N THR A 83 22.94 -3.96 -11.15
CA THR A 83 21.51 -3.77 -11.49
C THR A 83 21.22 -2.49 -12.23
N MET A 84 22.10 -1.51 -12.16
CA MET A 84 21.93 -0.12 -12.63
C MET A 84 20.80 0.61 -11.90
N ILE A 85 20.31 0.08 -10.77
CA ILE A 85 19.37 0.80 -9.90
C ILE A 85 20.12 1.90 -9.20
N ASP A 86 19.57 3.12 -9.19
CA ASP A 86 20.19 4.27 -8.55
C ASP A 86 20.43 4.01 -7.05
N CYS A 87 21.58 4.42 -6.56
CA CYS A 87 22.00 4.24 -5.16
C CYS A 87 21.00 4.84 -4.17
N TRP A 88 20.27 5.89 -4.55
CA TRP A 88 19.25 6.48 -3.68
C TRP A 88 18.16 5.46 -3.33
N PHE A 89 17.62 4.74 -4.32
CA PHE A 89 16.60 3.70 -4.08
C PHE A 89 17.17 2.53 -3.28
N LEU A 90 18.39 2.11 -3.57
CA LEU A 90 19.07 1.04 -2.82
C LEU A 90 19.29 1.42 -1.36
N ASN A 91 19.69 2.66 -1.08
CA ASN A 91 19.81 3.17 0.30
C ASN A 91 18.45 3.22 1.01
N LYS A 92 17.35 3.53 0.31
CA LYS A 92 16.01 3.51 0.88
C LYS A 92 15.57 2.09 1.27
N LEU A 93 15.89 1.10 0.45
CA LEU A 93 15.68 -0.31 0.80
C LEU A 93 16.59 -0.76 1.95
N LEU A 94 17.83 -0.27 1.99
CA LEU A 94 18.75 -0.55 3.11
C LEU A 94 18.23 0.00 4.44
N ASN A 95 17.54 1.15 4.44
CA ASN A 95 16.88 1.67 5.65
C ASN A 95 15.86 0.69 6.22
N LEU A 96 15.08 0.02 5.34
CA LEU A 96 14.14 -1.03 5.76
C LEU A 96 14.87 -2.23 6.35
N VAL A 97 15.99 -2.65 5.75
CA VAL A 97 16.84 -3.74 6.28
C VAL A 97 17.33 -3.40 7.68
N HIS A 98 17.87 -2.20 7.88
CA HIS A 98 18.34 -1.76 9.20
C HIS A 98 17.21 -1.70 10.22
N LEU A 99 16.02 -1.24 9.83
CA LEU A 99 14.87 -1.24 10.72
C LEU A 99 14.47 -2.67 11.12
N GLU A 100 14.41 -3.62 10.17
CA GLU A 100 14.09 -5.01 10.47
C GLU A 100 15.10 -5.65 11.42
N GLN A 101 16.39 -5.38 11.21
CA GLN A 101 17.45 -5.82 12.14
C GLN A 101 17.26 -5.21 13.53
N TRP A 102 16.96 -3.91 13.59
CA TRP A 102 16.71 -3.22 14.86
C TRP A 102 15.46 -3.72 15.59
N LEU A 103 14.40 -4.07 14.86
CA LEU A 103 13.20 -4.69 15.44
C LEU A 103 13.48 -6.06 16.01
N ALA A 104 14.33 -6.86 15.36
CA ALA A 104 14.72 -8.19 15.81
C ALA A 104 15.67 -8.18 17.03
N ASP A 105 16.37 -7.05 17.25
CA ASP A 105 17.35 -6.91 18.32
C ASP A 105 16.74 -6.30 19.60
N GLY A 106 16.76 -7.06 20.69
CA GLY A 106 16.38 -6.61 22.02
C GLY A 106 14.89 -6.29 22.20
N THR A 107 14.58 -5.34 23.06
CA THR A 107 13.20 -5.00 23.43
C THR A 107 12.53 -4.11 22.38
N LEU A 108 11.26 -4.43 22.07
CA LEU A 108 10.40 -3.59 21.23
C LEU A 108 9.96 -2.34 22.02
N THR A 109 10.72 -1.25 21.84
CA THR A 109 10.40 0.04 22.47
C THR A 109 9.34 0.79 21.68
N GLU A 110 8.70 1.79 22.31
CA GLU A 110 7.75 2.70 21.65
C GLU A 110 8.41 3.42 20.46
N GLN A 111 9.67 3.79 20.57
CA GLN A 111 10.41 4.45 19.49
C GLN A 111 10.58 3.53 18.26
N LYS A 112 10.97 2.26 18.49
CA LYS A 112 11.06 1.26 17.41
C LYS A 112 9.71 1.05 16.73
N TYR A 113 8.65 0.93 17.54
CA TYR A 113 7.29 0.78 17.04
C TYR A 113 6.85 1.95 16.18
N LYS A 114 6.98 3.19 16.68
CA LYS A 114 6.59 4.40 15.94
C LYS A 114 7.34 4.53 14.60
N LEU A 115 8.65 4.30 14.59
CA LEU A 115 9.42 4.35 13.34
C LEU A 115 8.98 3.25 12.36
N ALA A 116 8.69 2.05 12.85
CA ALA A 116 8.19 0.98 12.01
C ALA A 116 6.81 1.33 11.41
N LYS A 117 5.93 1.95 12.18
CA LYS A 117 4.65 2.47 11.67
C LYS A 117 4.85 3.54 10.59
N GLN A 118 5.74 4.50 10.81
CA GLN A 118 6.08 5.53 9.84
C GLN A 118 6.66 4.95 8.54
N TYR A 119 7.39 3.84 8.61
CA TYR A 119 7.89 3.12 7.42
C TYR A 119 6.85 2.15 6.83
N GLY A 120 5.63 2.15 7.33
CA GLY A 120 4.51 1.42 6.75
C GLY A 120 4.38 -0.05 7.18
N TYR A 121 5.03 -0.48 8.25
CA TYR A 121 4.86 -1.83 8.78
C TYR A 121 3.53 -2.00 9.53
N LEU A 122 2.87 -3.14 9.34
CA LEU A 122 1.67 -3.52 10.10
C LEU A 122 2.06 -3.98 11.52
N ASP A 123 1.14 -3.83 12.47
CA ASP A 123 1.35 -4.33 13.84
C ASP A 123 1.70 -5.82 13.85
N SER A 124 0.98 -6.62 13.07
CA SER A 124 1.25 -8.06 12.94
C SER A 124 2.65 -8.37 12.39
N THR A 125 3.16 -7.53 11.50
CA THR A 125 4.50 -7.66 10.93
C THR A 125 5.56 -7.29 11.96
N ILE A 126 5.36 -6.20 12.70
CA ILE A 126 6.25 -5.76 13.80
C ILE A 126 6.32 -6.83 14.90
N GLU A 127 5.18 -7.38 15.32
CA GLU A 127 5.12 -8.46 16.31
C GLU A 127 5.86 -9.71 15.83
N ARG A 128 5.69 -10.07 14.57
CA ARG A 128 6.36 -11.23 13.97
C ARG A 128 7.89 -11.05 13.92
N MET A 129 8.36 -9.84 13.58
CA MET A 129 9.80 -9.55 13.46
C MET A 129 10.49 -9.42 14.83
N SER A 130 9.84 -8.77 15.79
CA SER A 130 10.39 -8.57 17.14
C SER A 130 10.18 -9.78 18.06
N GLY A 131 9.24 -10.67 17.74
CA GLY A 131 8.79 -11.73 18.63
C GLY A 131 8.04 -11.24 19.89
N GLN A 132 7.63 -9.97 19.92
CA GLN A 132 7.00 -9.32 21.05
C GLN A 132 5.69 -8.66 20.65
N LYS A 133 4.77 -8.47 21.61
CA LYS A 133 3.54 -7.71 21.39
C LYS A 133 3.85 -6.23 21.24
N CYS A 134 3.09 -5.55 20.36
CA CYS A 134 3.20 -4.12 20.21
C CYS A 134 2.92 -3.40 21.54
N PRO A 135 3.75 -2.41 21.91
CA PRO A 135 3.60 -1.70 23.18
C PRO A 135 2.35 -0.80 23.20
N MET A 136 1.84 -0.46 22.02
CA MET A 136 0.67 0.37 21.82
C MET A 136 0.04 0.06 20.45
N HIS A 137 -1.15 0.60 20.20
CA HIS A 137 -1.76 0.61 18.87
C HIS A 137 -1.88 2.06 18.41
N GLN A 138 -1.17 2.42 17.35
CA GLN A 138 -1.26 3.73 16.73
C GLN A 138 -2.21 3.65 15.53
N HIS A 139 -3.27 4.46 15.57
CA HIS A 139 -4.18 4.59 14.45
C HIS A 139 -3.55 5.47 13.36
N ALA A 140 -3.81 5.10 12.11
CA ALA A 140 -3.42 5.94 10.99
C ALA A 140 -4.23 7.25 10.98
N VAL A 141 -3.59 8.30 10.55
CA VAL A 141 -4.21 9.56 10.13
C VAL A 141 -4.19 9.64 8.60
N TYR A 142 -4.97 10.53 8.02
CA TYR A 142 -5.11 10.58 6.57
C TYR A 142 -4.79 11.98 6.06
N LYS A 143 -3.91 12.03 5.08
CA LYS A 143 -3.57 13.26 4.34
C LYS A 143 -4.24 13.26 2.98
N MET A 144 -4.56 14.43 2.49
CA MET A 144 -5.08 14.62 1.13
C MET A 144 -3.95 14.48 0.13
N VAL A 145 -4.21 13.79 -0.98
CA VAL A 145 -3.26 13.70 -2.08
C VAL A 145 -3.13 15.07 -2.74
N ASP A 146 -1.90 15.57 -2.84
CA ASP A 146 -1.62 16.79 -3.56
C ASP A 146 -1.67 16.53 -5.08
N THR A 147 -2.82 16.79 -5.68
CA THR A 147 -3.04 16.66 -7.12
C THR A 147 -2.61 17.90 -7.92
N CYS A 148 -2.13 18.94 -7.23
CA CYS A 148 -1.81 20.25 -7.80
C CYS A 148 -0.30 20.58 -7.73
N ALA A 149 0.55 19.62 -7.39
CA ALA A 149 2.01 19.79 -7.29
C ALA A 149 2.45 20.96 -6.37
N GLY A 150 1.68 21.25 -5.34
CA GLY A 150 1.93 22.34 -4.39
C GLY A 150 1.63 23.75 -4.92
N GLU A 151 1.19 23.90 -6.19
CA GLU A 151 0.86 25.22 -6.77
C GLU A 151 -0.46 25.78 -6.26
N PHE A 152 -1.43 24.92 -5.99
CA PHE A 152 -2.75 25.27 -5.47
C PHE A 152 -3.14 24.30 -4.37
N LYS A 153 -4.06 24.73 -3.51
CA LYS A 153 -4.63 23.86 -2.48
C LYS A 153 -5.42 22.73 -3.15
N ALA A 154 -5.07 21.48 -2.86
CA ALA A 154 -5.81 20.32 -3.33
C ALA A 154 -7.23 20.31 -2.73
N GLU A 155 -8.23 20.06 -3.58
CA GLU A 155 -9.65 19.98 -3.19
C GLU A 155 -10.26 18.61 -3.48
N THR A 156 -9.58 17.81 -4.30
CA THR A 156 -10.02 16.45 -4.64
C THR A 156 -9.97 15.57 -3.39
N PRO A 157 -11.08 14.91 -3.02
CA PRO A 157 -11.19 14.15 -1.77
C PRO A 157 -10.48 12.79 -1.86
N TYR A 158 -9.21 12.82 -2.20
CA TYR A 158 -8.31 11.68 -2.27
C TYR A 158 -7.42 11.65 -1.05
N PHE A 159 -7.42 10.54 -0.33
CA PHE A 159 -6.70 10.38 0.92
C PHE A 159 -5.78 9.18 0.89
N TYR A 160 -4.70 9.28 1.66
CA TYR A 160 -3.78 8.19 1.95
C TYR A 160 -3.41 8.17 3.43
N SER A 161 -3.19 6.99 3.98
CA SER A 161 -2.83 6.83 5.38
C SER A 161 -1.37 7.23 5.65
N THR A 162 -1.15 7.81 6.82
CA THR A 162 0.17 8.09 7.38
C THR A 162 0.12 7.94 8.90
N TYR A 163 1.29 8.03 9.55
CA TYR A 163 1.42 7.99 11.01
C TYR A 163 2.03 9.30 11.54
N ASP A 164 1.70 10.40 10.88
CA ASP A 164 2.03 11.76 11.28
C ASP A 164 1.04 12.30 12.32
N GLU A 165 1.05 13.62 12.60
CA GLU A 165 0.19 14.23 13.63
C GLU A 165 -1.13 14.75 13.07
N GLU A 166 -1.16 15.20 11.81
CA GLU A 166 -2.32 15.87 11.19
C GLU A 166 -3.24 14.89 10.47
N ASN A 167 -4.56 15.05 10.65
CA ASN A 167 -5.59 14.28 9.95
C ASN A 167 -6.47 15.21 9.10
N GLU A 168 -6.13 15.34 7.82
CA GLU A 168 -6.83 16.19 6.86
C GLU A 168 -8.20 15.61 6.45
N ALA A 169 -8.38 14.28 6.52
CA ALA A 169 -9.68 13.67 6.24
C ALA A 169 -10.74 14.08 7.25
N LEU A 170 -10.39 14.18 8.54
CA LEU A 170 -11.32 14.68 9.56
C LEU A 170 -11.69 16.13 9.31
N GLN A 171 -10.72 16.99 8.99
CA GLN A 171 -10.96 18.40 8.65
C GLN A 171 -11.83 18.54 7.41
N PHE A 172 -11.64 17.69 6.40
CA PHE A 172 -12.47 17.66 5.20
C PHE A 172 -13.91 17.24 5.54
N MET A 173 -14.09 16.19 6.32
CA MET A 173 -15.41 15.71 6.73
C MET A 173 -16.18 16.73 7.54
N GLU A 174 -15.53 17.46 8.44
CA GLU A 174 -16.16 18.55 9.21
C GLU A 174 -16.70 19.67 8.29
N ARG A 175 -15.94 20.03 7.26
CA ARG A 175 -16.33 21.07 6.28
C ARG A 175 -17.47 20.63 5.36
N THR A 176 -17.54 19.33 5.04
CA THR A 176 -18.46 18.76 4.03
C THR A 176 -19.57 17.94 4.66
N ALA A 177 -19.80 18.06 5.95
CA ALA A 177 -20.78 17.27 6.69
C ALA A 177 -22.17 17.32 6.04
N SER A 178 -22.62 16.19 5.47
CA SER A 178 -23.89 16.07 4.76
C SER A 178 -25.04 15.58 5.65
N GLY A 179 -24.74 15.02 6.82
CA GLY A 179 -25.69 14.32 7.67
C GLY A 179 -26.23 13.00 7.10
N LYS A 180 -25.76 12.59 5.91
CA LYS A 180 -26.13 11.34 5.28
C LYS A 180 -25.47 10.15 5.98
N LYS A 181 -26.10 8.97 5.85
CA LYS A 181 -25.46 7.73 6.27
C LYS A 181 -24.32 7.40 5.30
N LYS A 182 -23.22 6.90 5.84
CA LYS A 182 -22.01 6.56 5.09
C LYS A 182 -21.93 5.07 4.78
N VAL A 183 -21.44 4.74 3.59
CA VAL A 183 -21.14 3.36 3.19
C VAL A 183 -19.76 3.34 2.54
N ILE A 184 -18.90 2.41 2.96
CA ILE A 184 -17.59 2.19 2.33
C ILE A 184 -17.74 1.05 1.33
N VAL A 185 -17.30 1.30 0.10
CA VAL A 185 -17.18 0.33 -0.98
C VAL A 185 -15.71 -0.03 -1.14
N PHE A 186 -15.40 -1.31 -0.94
CA PHE A 186 -14.05 -1.83 -1.16
C PHE A 186 -13.90 -2.27 -2.61
N GLY A 187 -12.98 -1.64 -3.32
CA GLY A 187 -12.63 -1.98 -4.69
C GLY A 187 -11.95 -3.34 -4.82
N SER A 188 -11.72 -3.76 -6.03
CA SER A 188 -11.15 -5.07 -6.36
C SER A 188 -9.62 -5.15 -6.29
N GLY A 189 -8.94 -4.01 -6.05
CA GLY A 189 -7.49 -3.95 -6.06
C GLY A 189 -6.91 -4.02 -7.48
N PRO A 190 -5.68 -4.55 -7.66
CA PRO A 190 -5.06 -4.64 -8.96
C PRO A 190 -5.78 -5.66 -9.86
N ILE A 191 -5.83 -5.37 -11.16
CA ILE A 191 -6.33 -6.31 -12.14
C ILE A 191 -5.45 -7.58 -12.18
N ARG A 192 -6.07 -8.75 -12.32
CA ARG A 192 -5.38 -10.04 -12.35
C ARG A 192 -5.44 -10.66 -13.74
N ILE A 193 -4.51 -11.58 -14.02
CA ILE A 193 -4.53 -12.34 -15.27
C ILE A 193 -5.88 -13.03 -15.43
N GLY A 194 -6.52 -12.81 -16.58
CA GLY A 194 -7.83 -13.37 -16.90
C GLY A 194 -9.02 -12.50 -16.51
N GLN A 195 -8.81 -11.38 -15.83
CA GLN A 195 -9.84 -10.37 -15.60
C GLN A 195 -9.87 -9.35 -16.74
N GLY A 196 -11.04 -8.82 -17.03
CA GLY A 196 -11.25 -7.70 -17.95
C GLY A 196 -11.75 -6.47 -17.20
N ILE A 197 -12.30 -5.51 -17.94
CA ILE A 197 -12.83 -4.25 -17.41
C ILE A 197 -13.97 -4.45 -16.40
N GLU A 198 -14.66 -5.57 -16.46
CA GLU A 198 -15.77 -5.95 -15.57
C GLU A 198 -15.39 -6.04 -14.09
N PHE A 199 -14.09 -6.18 -13.78
CA PHE A 199 -13.63 -6.29 -12.39
C PHE A 199 -13.93 -5.04 -11.55
N ASP A 200 -14.05 -3.87 -12.16
CA ASP A 200 -14.38 -2.62 -11.49
C ASP A 200 -15.86 -2.20 -11.66
N TYR A 201 -16.57 -2.82 -12.59
CA TYR A 201 -17.97 -2.51 -12.91
C TYR A 201 -18.88 -2.57 -11.68
N CYS A 202 -18.78 -3.62 -10.87
CA CYS A 202 -19.59 -3.79 -9.67
C CYS A 202 -19.33 -2.69 -8.64
N SER A 203 -18.08 -2.28 -8.47
CA SER A 203 -17.70 -1.20 -7.53
C SER A 203 -18.32 0.13 -7.97
N VAL A 204 -18.21 0.49 -9.24
CA VAL A 204 -18.75 1.73 -9.79
C VAL A 204 -20.27 1.78 -9.67
N HIS A 205 -20.96 0.74 -10.12
CA HIS A 205 -22.45 0.70 -10.05
C HIS A 205 -22.95 0.67 -8.62
N CYS A 206 -22.25 -0.01 -7.70
CA CYS A 206 -22.56 0.02 -6.27
C CYS A 206 -22.50 1.45 -5.72
N VAL A 207 -21.44 2.20 -6.04
CA VAL A 207 -21.26 3.59 -5.62
C VAL A 207 -22.38 4.47 -6.15
N TRP A 208 -22.66 4.41 -7.47
CA TRP A 208 -23.71 5.23 -8.08
C TRP A 208 -25.08 4.93 -7.47
N THR A 209 -25.44 3.67 -7.29
CA THR A 209 -26.70 3.28 -6.66
C THR A 209 -26.79 3.81 -5.22
N LEU A 210 -25.71 3.73 -4.45
CA LEU A 210 -25.69 4.26 -3.09
C LEU A 210 -25.90 5.78 -3.06
N LYS A 211 -25.27 6.52 -3.98
CA LYS A 211 -25.45 7.98 -4.12
C LYS A 211 -26.89 8.31 -4.50
N GLU A 212 -27.50 7.58 -5.44
CA GLU A 212 -28.91 7.74 -5.83
C GLU A 212 -29.86 7.46 -4.66
N MET A 213 -29.52 6.50 -3.79
CA MET A 213 -30.29 6.19 -2.57
C MET A 213 -30.07 7.21 -1.43
N GLY A 214 -29.24 8.24 -1.66
CA GLY A 214 -28.99 9.30 -0.69
C GLY A 214 -27.93 8.96 0.37
N TYR A 215 -27.11 7.94 0.17
CA TYR A 215 -25.94 7.66 1.01
C TYR A 215 -24.74 8.48 0.57
N GLU A 216 -23.80 8.64 1.49
CA GLU A 216 -22.45 9.12 1.20
C GLU A 216 -21.58 7.88 0.91
N ALA A 217 -21.10 7.78 -0.32
CA ALA A 217 -20.37 6.60 -0.81
C ALA A 217 -18.86 6.87 -0.82
N ILE A 218 -18.15 6.10 0.00
CA ILE A 218 -16.70 6.20 0.20
C ILE A 218 -16.06 5.00 -0.48
N ILE A 219 -14.99 5.22 -1.22
CA ILE A 219 -14.26 4.15 -1.91
C ILE A 219 -12.93 3.93 -1.22
N CYS A 220 -12.53 2.67 -1.09
CA CYS A 220 -11.18 2.27 -0.75
C CYS A 220 -10.65 1.36 -1.85
N ASN A 221 -9.64 1.81 -2.59
CA ASN A 221 -9.01 1.05 -3.66
C ASN A 221 -7.55 1.50 -3.83
N ASN A 222 -6.72 0.63 -4.39
CA ASN A 222 -5.30 0.90 -4.64
C ASN A 222 -4.92 0.81 -6.13
N ASN A 223 -5.90 0.64 -7.01
CA ASN A 223 -5.66 0.62 -8.45
C ASN A 223 -5.97 2.01 -9.03
N PRO A 224 -4.98 2.70 -9.63
CA PRO A 224 -5.17 4.06 -10.15
C PRO A 224 -5.89 4.12 -11.50
N GLU A 225 -5.97 2.99 -12.22
CA GLU A 225 -6.47 2.93 -13.60
C GLU A 225 -7.89 2.36 -13.67
N THR A 226 -8.76 2.72 -12.75
CA THR A 226 -10.15 2.25 -12.71
C THR A 226 -11.12 3.39 -12.52
N VAL A 227 -12.32 3.26 -13.09
CA VAL A 227 -13.39 4.26 -12.98
C VAL A 227 -13.83 4.47 -11.52
N SER A 228 -13.73 3.44 -10.66
CA SER A 228 -14.05 3.59 -9.24
C SER A 228 -13.12 4.57 -8.52
N THR A 229 -11.93 4.81 -9.05
CA THR A 229 -10.96 5.75 -8.48
C THR A 229 -10.97 7.13 -9.14
N ASP A 230 -11.91 7.38 -10.07
CA ASP A 230 -12.10 8.70 -10.64
C ASP A 230 -12.73 9.65 -9.60
N PHE A 231 -12.34 10.95 -9.71
CA PHE A 231 -12.66 11.97 -8.70
C PHE A 231 -14.17 12.25 -8.53
N ASP A 232 -14.97 11.93 -9.53
CA ASP A 232 -16.42 12.18 -9.58
C ASP A 232 -17.25 10.93 -9.24
N THR A 233 -16.63 9.77 -9.10
CA THR A 233 -17.34 8.51 -8.83
C THR A 233 -17.84 8.45 -7.39
N GLY A 234 -16.96 8.56 -6.41
CA GLY A 234 -17.28 8.53 -4.98
C GLY A 234 -17.35 9.92 -4.34
N ASP A 235 -17.79 9.98 -3.10
CA ASP A 235 -17.73 11.23 -2.30
C ASP A 235 -16.33 11.41 -1.65
N ARG A 236 -15.62 10.29 -1.41
CA ARG A 236 -14.22 10.23 -0.96
C ARG A 236 -13.55 8.96 -1.44
N LEU A 237 -12.25 9.02 -1.64
CA LEU A 237 -11.42 7.89 -2.02
C LEU A 237 -10.21 7.76 -1.11
N TYR A 238 -9.96 6.54 -0.62
CA TYR A 238 -8.76 6.16 0.11
C TYR A 238 -7.88 5.27 -0.77
N PHE A 239 -6.68 5.77 -1.10
CA PHE A 239 -5.64 5.02 -1.80
C PHE A 239 -4.77 4.26 -0.79
N ASP A 240 -5.30 3.15 -0.29
CA ASP A 240 -4.60 2.33 0.70
C ASP A 240 -4.73 0.84 0.38
N PRO A 241 -3.80 0.02 0.89
CA PRO A 241 -3.88 -1.43 0.77
C PRO A 241 -5.17 -1.96 1.41
N LEU A 242 -5.72 -3.04 0.84
CA LEU A 242 -6.93 -3.68 1.36
C LEU A 242 -6.60 -4.73 2.44
N THR A 243 -5.67 -4.42 3.35
CA THR A 243 -5.36 -5.29 4.48
C THR A 243 -6.34 -5.07 5.63
N LYS A 244 -6.38 -6.02 6.57
CA LYS A 244 -7.25 -5.93 7.75
C LYS A 244 -7.00 -4.66 8.57
N GLU A 245 -5.73 -4.30 8.77
CA GLU A 245 -5.34 -3.14 9.58
C GLU A 245 -5.63 -1.83 8.86
N ASP A 246 -5.23 -1.72 7.57
CA ASP A 246 -5.47 -0.52 6.77
C ASP A 246 -6.99 -0.24 6.67
N VAL A 247 -7.79 -1.28 6.40
CA VAL A 247 -9.26 -1.19 6.34
C VAL A 247 -9.87 -0.80 7.70
N ALA A 248 -9.38 -1.37 8.80
CA ALA A 248 -9.89 -1.03 10.13
C ALA A 248 -9.64 0.44 10.49
N ASN A 249 -8.48 0.99 10.11
CA ASN A 249 -8.16 2.40 10.30
C ASN A 249 -9.12 3.33 9.51
N ILE A 250 -9.44 3.00 8.25
CA ILE A 250 -10.41 3.76 7.45
C ILE A 250 -11.80 3.72 8.09
N VAL A 251 -12.27 2.52 8.44
CA VAL A 251 -13.58 2.34 9.09
C VAL A 251 -13.69 3.16 10.36
N GLN A 252 -12.64 3.20 11.17
CA GLN A 252 -12.61 3.95 12.42
C GLN A 252 -12.61 5.47 12.16
N THR A 253 -11.82 5.95 11.18
CA THR A 253 -11.76 7.36 10.83
C THR A 253 -13.09 7.86 10.29
N GLU A 254 -13.74 7.09 9.43
CA GLU A 254 -15.03 7.46 8.85
C GLU A 254 -16.21 7.28 9.79
N GLN A 255 -16.07 6.54 10.87
CA GLN A 255 -17.17 6.21 11.80
C GLN A 255 -18.41 5.74 11.04
N GLN A 256 -18.22 4.89 10.05
CA GLN A 256 -19.23 4.44 9.11
C GLN A 256 -20.31 3.58 9.78
N ILE A 257 -21.51 3.57 9.20
CA ILE A 257 -22.65 2.77 9.69
C ILE A 257 -22.81 1.46 8.89
N GLY A 258 -22.43 1.44 7.61
CA GLY A 258 -22.54 0.28 6.74
C GLY A 258 -21.32 0.08 5.84
N ARG A 259 -21.18 -1.12 5.28
CA ARG A 259 -20.13 -1.45 4.30
C ARG A 259 -20.68 -2.28 3.16
N ALA A 260 -20.11 -2.09 1.98
CA ALA A 260 -20.28 -2.97 0.83
C ALA A 260 -18.91 -3.45 0.35
N SER A 261 -18.85 -4.66 -0.19
CA SER A 261 -17.64 -5.20 -0.80
C SER A 261 -18.02 -5.79 -2.16
N CYS A 262 -17.38 -5.28 -3.20
CA CYS A 262 -17.55 -5.75 -4.57
C CYS A 262 -16.39 -6.65 -5.01
N ARG A 263 -15.61 -7.13 -4.06
CA ARG A 263 -14.47 -8.01 -4.32
C ARG A 263 -14.97 -9.42 -4.60
N GLU A 264 -14.80 -9.89 -5.82
CA GLU A 264 -14.99 -11.29 -6.15
C GLU A 264 -13.90 -12.14 -5.47
N ARG A 265 -14.37 -13.21 -4.79
CA ARG A 265 -13.46 -14.29 -4.39
C ARG A 265 -13.27 -15.20 -5.61
N VAL A 266 -12.12 -15.12 -6.23
CA VAL A 266 -11.68 -16.13 -7.19
C VAL A 266 -11.06 -17.29 -6.42
#